data_0b7d82999b8012062907fc4d8b9c424e
#
_entry.id   0b7d82999b8012062907fc4d8b9c424e
#
_cell.length_a   1.000
_cell.length_b   1.000
_cell.length_c   1.000
_cell.angle_alpha   90.00
_cell.angle_beta   90.00
_cell.angle_gamma   90.00
#
_symmetry.space_group_name_H-M   'P 1'
#
loop_
_entity.id
_entity.type
_entity.pdbx_description
1 polymer ?
#
loop_
_entity_poly.entity_id
_entity_poly.type
_entity_poly.pdbx_seq_one_letter_code
_entity_poly.pdbx_strand_id
1 'polypeptide(L)'
;LENALLPVDTILLEVVAPFQAGTAAGRFLDKTGGRGGYMAIFCCDDPDARSRHAATLGVRTANVIDHPPYHGVQLHPRDCRAAFIEFNHTDGSDDILGPYPPAGPDSQKSISGEVTRALVGVEMQSPEPQGLAEHWGRIIGIAVTRNQRDEPELKLPNADFHFVKGAADLMSGLTFRVRNIARVCESAAARGCTVANNAFRLGGVTFRLVA
;
A
#
# COMPACT_ATOMS: atom_id res chain seq x y z
N LEU A 1 17.76 3.58 -1.02
CA LEU A 1 16.86 2.42 -1.11
C LEU A 1 17.10 1.70 -2.41
N GLU A 2 17.10 0.37 -2.37
CA GLU A 2 16.89 -0.46 -3.55
C GLU A 2 15.42 -0.84 -3.59
N ASN A 3 14.82 -0.86 -4.78
CA ASN A 3 13.42 -1.20 -4.95
C ASN A 3 13.20 -2.03 -6.21
N ALA A 4 12.07 -2.73 -6.23
CA ALA A 4 11.51 -3.37 -7.41
C ALA A 4 10.01 -3.07 -7.45
N LEU A 5 9.54 -2.55 -8.58
CA LEU A 5 8.14 -2.28 -8.83
C LEU A 5 7.55 -3.39 -9.71
N LEU A 6 6.47 -3.95 -9.24
CA LEU A 6 5.76 -5.07 -9.87
C LEU A 6 4.35 -4.58 -10.23
N PRO A 7 4.05 -4.35 -11.52
CA PRO A 7 2.72 -3.95 -11.94
C PRO A 7 1.73 -5.11 -11.79
N VAL A 8 0.62 -4.84 -11.14
CA VAL A 8 -0.50 -5.77 -10.92
C VAL A 8 -1.79 -5.03 -11.27
N ASP A 9 -2.29 -5.26 -12.48
CA ASP A 9 -3.45 -4.55 -13.03
C ASP A 9 -3.23 -3.01 -12.96
N THR A 10 -3.99 -2.29 -12.17
CA THR A 10 -3.93 -0.84 -12.01
C THR A 10 -3.08 -0.38 -10.82
N ILE A 11 -2.35 -1.28 -10.17
CA ILE A 11 -1.55 -1.00 -8.97
C ILE A 11 -0.11 -1.44 -9.20
N LEU A 12 0.83 -0.71 -8.60
CA LEU A 12 2.22 -1.11 -8.48
C LEU A 12 2.47 -1.64 -7.08
N LEU A 13 2.87 -2.91 -6.96
CA LEU A 13 3.43 -3.44 -5.73
C LEU A 13 4.91 -3.12 -5.71
N GLU A 14 5.36 -2.38 -4.71
CA GLU A 14 6.76 -2.05 -4.53
C GLU A 14 7.38 -2.87 -3.40
N VAL A 15 8.51 -3.49 -3.67
CA VAL A 15 9.38 -4.11 -2.67
C VAL A 15 10.58 -3.22 -2.48
N VAL A 16 10.84 -2.80 -1.24
CA VAL A 16 11.96 -1.91 -0.89
C VAL A 16 12.94 -2.60 0.06
N ALA A 17 14.22 -2.33 -0.13
CA ALA A 17 15.29 -2.77 0.76
C ALA A 17 16.22 -1.60 1.13
N PRO A 18 16.66 -1.49 2.40
CA PRO A 18 17.70 -0.53 2.77
C PRO A 18 19.04 -1.03 2.25
N PHE A 19 19.76 -0.22 1.48
CA PHE A 19 21.12 -0.56 1.01
C PHE A 19 22.23 -0.04 1.93
N GLN A 20 21.87 0.81 2.91
CA GLN A 20 22.81 1.34 3.91
C GLN A 20 22.10 1.61 5.24
N ALA A 21 22.88 1.72 6.32
CA ALA A 21 22.36 2.06 7.64
C ALA A 21 21.74 3.47 7.67
N GLY A 22 20.76 3.68 8.56
CA GLY A 22 20.15 4.99 8.80
C GLY A 22 19.13 5.45 7.77
N THR A 23 18.73 4.60 6.81
CA THR A 23 17.65 4.89 5.87
C THR A 23 16.28 4.89 6.58
N ALA A 24 15.27 5.56 6.00
CA ALA A 24 13.91 5.54 6.55
C ALA A 24 13.33 4.12 6.58
N ALA A 25 13.58 3.32 5.53
CA ALA A 25 13.15 1.91 5.50
C ALA A 25 13.89 1.07 6.54
N GLY A 26 15.20 1.29 6.76
CA GLY A 26 15.95 0.62 7.82
C GLY A 26 15.36 0.90 9.19
N ARG A 27 15.10 2.17 9.51
CA ARG A 27 14.45 2.55 10.77
C ARG A 27 13.05 1.96 10.94
N PHE A 28 12.30 1.83 9.83
CA PHE A 28 10.99 1.16 9.84
C PHE A 28 11.13 -0.33 10.19
N LEU A 29 12.05 -1.04 9.56
CA LEU A 29 12.33 -2.44 9.83
C LEU A 29 12.77 -2.67 11.28
N ASP A 30 13.67 -1.83 11.81
CA ASP A 30 14.12 -1.89 13.21
C ASP A 30 12.95 -1.71 14.18
N LYS A 31 12.09 -0.70 13.92
CA LYS A 31 10.93 -0.38 14.77
C LYS A 31 9.87 -1.47 14.75
N THR A 32 9.63 -2.09 13.60
CA THR A 32 8.52 -3.05 13.43
C THR A 32 8.96 -4.51 13.57
N GLY A 33 10.28 -4.77 13.64
CA GLY A 33 10.85 -6.11 13.55
C GLY A 33 10.54 -6.77 12.20
N GLY A 34 10.55 -5.98 11.12
CA GLY A 34 10.25 -6.44 9.78
C GLY A 34 8.77 -6.81 9.54
N ARG A 35 7.85 -6.30 10.36
CA ARG A 35 6.42 -6.57 10.21
C ARG A 35 5.71 -5.39 9.56
N GLY A 36 4.75 -5.72 8.67
CA GLY A 36 3.86 -4.78 8.01
C GLY A 36 4.44 -4.12 6.76
N GLY A 37 3.54 -3.61 5.92
CA GLY A 37 3.88 -2.82 4.74
C GLY A 37 4.36 -1.43 5.13
N TYR A 38 5.23 -0.89 4.29
CA TYR A 38 5.96 0.34 4.58
C TYR A 38 5.16 1.61 4.25
N MET A 39 4.53 1.65 3.07
CA MET A 39 3.90 2.86 2.52
C MET A 39 2.69 2.52 1.66
N ALA A 40 1.65 3.37 1.70
CA ALA A 40 0.57 3.42 0.73
C ALA A 40 0.72 4.71 -0.09
N ILE A 41 0.73 4.58 -1.41
CA ILE A 41 0.93 5.68 -2.36
C ILE A 41 -0.36 5.89 -3.13
N PHE A 42 -0.89 7.12 -3.12
CA PHE A 42 -2.13 7.50 -3.74
C PHE A 42 -1.88 8.52 -4.84
N CYS A 43 -2.27 8.19 -6.08
CA CYS A 43 -2.31 9.18 -7.16
C CYS A 43 -3.52 10.11 -6.96
N CYS A 44 -3.33 11.40 -7.16
CA CYS A 44 -4.38 12.41 -7.04
C CYS A 44 -4.04 13.64 -7.90
N ASP A 45 -5.02 14.49 -8.17
CA ASP A 45 -4.83 15.67 -9.04
C ASP A 45 -3.95 16.76 -8.42
N ASP A 46 -3.99 16.95 -7.10
CA ASP A 46 -3.24 18.00 -6.39
C ASP A 46 -2.67 17.45 -5.06
N PRO A 47 -1.42 16.91 -5.08
CA PRO A 47 -0.74 16.45 -3.87
C PRO A 47 -0.54 17.54 -2.81
N ASP A 48 -0.32 18.80 -3.23
CA ASP A 48 -0.15 19.90 -2.31
C ASP A 48 -1.45 20.27 -1.59
N ALA A 49 -2.59 20.20 -2.28
CA ALA A 49 -3.89 20.38 -1.62
C ALA A 49 -4.13 19.26 -0.60
N ARG A 50 -3.75 18.01 -0.91
CA ARG A 50 -3.81 16.90 0.04
C ARG A 50 -2.92 17.14 1.24
N SER A 51 -1.70 17.63 1.04
CA SER A 51 -0.77 18.00 2.11
C SER A 51 -1.32 19.11 3.00
N ARG A 52 -1.86 20.19 2.39
CA ARG A 52 -2.52 21.28 3.14
C ARG A 52 -3.71 20.79 3.96
N HIS A 53 -4.53 19.90 3.39
CA HIS A 53 -5.63 19.26 4.11
C HIS A 53 -5.12 18.43 5.29
N ALA A 54 -4.12 17.56 5.08
CA ALA A 54 -3.51 16.75 6.14
C ALA A 54 -2.97 17.64 7.28
N ALA A 55 -2.37 18.79 6.96
CA ALA A 55 -1.88 19.73 7.97
C ALA A 55 -3.01 20.27 8.86
N THR A 56 -4.24 20.48 8.34
CA THR A 56 -5.39 20.89 9.16
C THR A 56 -5.81 19.82 10.18
N LEU A 57 -5.43 18.55 9.94
CA LEU A 57 -5.64 17.40 10.82
C LEU A 57 -4.46 17.16 11.78
N GLY A 58 -3.44 18.02 11.75
CA GLY A 58 -2.23 17.87 12.55
C GLY A 58 -1.22 16.87 11.99
N VAL A 59 -1.39 16.43 10.74
CA VAL A 59 -0.48 15.50 10.05
C VAL A 59 0.56 16.30 9.26
N ARG A 60 1.82 16.13 9.62
CA ARG A 60 2.95 16.87 9.03
C ARG A 60 3.38 16.28 7.70
N THR A 61 3.92 17.11 6.83
CA THR A 61 4.72 16.68 5.68
C THR A 61 6.10 16.26 6.14
N ALA A 62 6.59 15.12 5.66
CA ALA A 62 7.94 14.62 5.92
C ALA A 62 8.90 14.91 4.77
N ASN A 63 8.42 14.83 3.52
CA ASN A 63 9.25 15.00 2.34
C ASN A 63 8.40 15.44 1.14
N VAL A 64 9.00 16.20 0.25
CA VAL A 64 8.43 16.56 -1.05
C VAL A 64 9.40 16.09 -2.12
N ILE A 65 8.86 15.40 -3.10
CA ILE A 65 9.59 14.91 -4.28
C ILE A 65 9.12 15.74 -5.46
N ASP A 66 10.03 16.47 -6.06
CA ASP A 66 9.73 17.32 -7.21
C ASP A 66 10.70 17.00 -8.35
N HIS A 67 10.27 16.09 -9.21
CA HIS A 67 11.01 15.64 -10.39
C HIS A 67 10.06 15.58 -11.59
N PRO A 68 9.79 16.73 -12.23
CA PRO A 68 8.85 16.76 -13.34
C PRO A 68 9.12 15.66 -14.38
N PRO A 69 8.07 14.96 -14.85
CA PRO A 69 6.64 15.25 -14.67
C PRO A 69 6.01 14.71 -13.37
N TYR A 70 6.79 14.20 -12.43
CA TYR A 70 6.33 13.63 -11.17
C TYR A 70 6.46 14.61 -10.01
N HIS A 71 5.38 14.75 -9.24
CA HIS A 71 5.34 15.49 -7.98
C HIS A 71 4.71 14.62 -6.88
N GLY A 72 5.39 14.49 -5.74
CA GLY A 72 4.94 13.65 -4.62
C GLY A 72 5.12 14.34 -3.27
N VAL A 73 4.16 14.14 -2.37
CA VAL A 73 4.21 14.62 -0.99
C VAL A 73 4.05 13.45 -0.04
N GLN A 74 5.08 13.21 0.76
CA GLN A 74 5.10 12.17 1.77
C GLN A 74 4.72 12.73 3.14
N LEU A 75 3.70 12.16 3.75
CA LEU A 75 3.26 12.53 5.09
C LEU A 75 4.12 11.86 6.17
N HIS A 76 4.22 12.50 7.33
CA HIS A 76 5.09 12.04 8.39
C HIS A 76 4.57 10.73 9.03
N PRO A 77 5.38 9.64 9.09
CA PRO A 77 4.91 8.28 9.44
C PRO A 77 4.37 8.16 10.87
N ARG A 78 4.84 8.99 11.81
CA ARG A 78 4.30 9.00 13.17
C ARG A 78 2.89 9.52 13.23
N ASP A 79 2.54 10.41 12.31
CA ASP A 79 1.24 11.06 12.26
C ASP A 79 0.26 10.22 11.41
N CYS A 80 0.75 9.41 10.46
CA CYS A 80 -0.05 8.47 9.67
C CYS A 80 -0.39 7.17 10.39
N ARG A 81 0.34 6.81 11.46
CA ARG A 81 0.18 5.59 12.27
C ARG A 81 0.71 4.33 11.56
N ALA A 82 -0.16 3.49 10.97
CA ALA A 82 0.14 2.11 10.54
C ALA A 82 1.17 1.98 9.41
N ALA A 83 1.21 2.94 8.49
CA ALA A 83 2.13 3.01 7.36
C ALA A 83 2.37 4.47 6.96
N PHE A 84 3.37 4.72 6.12
CA PHE A 84 3.50 6.02 5.46
C PHE A 84 2.35 6.25 4.48
N ILE A 85 2.03 7.51 4.24
CA ILE A 85 1.11 7.93 3.17
C ILE A 85 1.88 8.87 2.25
N GLU A 86 1.82 8.61 0.95
CA GLU A 86 2.26 9.52 -0.09
C GLU A 86 1.09 9.85 -1.01
N PHE A 87 0.98 11.11 -1.37
CA PHE A 87 0.14 11.58 -2.46
C PHE A 87 1.04 12.02 -3.61
N ASN A 88 0.71 11.60 -4.83
CA ASN A 88 1.46 12.01 -6.00
C ASN A 88 0.58 12.34 -7.20
N HIS A 89 1.19 13.06 -8.12
CA HIS A 89 0.67 13.36 -9.45
C HIS A 89 1.79 13.21 -10.46
N THR A 90 1.44 12.78 -11.68
CA THR A 90 2.34 12.82 -12.83
C THR A 90 1.63 13.56 -13.95
N ASP A 91 2.24 14.59 -14.49
CA ASP A 91 1.67 15.36 -15.60
C ASP A 91 1.36 14.43 -16.79
N GLY A 92 0.12 14.51 -17.29
CA GLY A 92 -0.36 13.65 -18.37
C GLY A 92 -0.83 12.25 -17.95
N SER A 93 -0.96 11.97 -16.65
CA SER A 93 -1.48 10.70 -16.14
C SER A 93 -2.93 10.81 -15.65
N ASP A 94 -3.83 11.27 -16.52
CA ASP A 94 -5.27 11.34 -16.20
C ASP A 94 -5.93 9.95 -16.14
N ASP A 95 -5.25 8.93 -16.64
CA ASP A 95 -5.66 7.52 -16.56
C ASP A 95 -4.94 6.82 -15.40
N ILE A 96 -5.66 5.95 -14.69
CA ILE A 96 -5.12 5.09 -13.61
C ILE A 96 -3.95 4.20 -14.09
N LEU A 97 -3.85 3.92 -15.38
CA LEU A 97 -2.74 3.26 -16.05
C LEU A 97 -1.76 4.25 -16.70
N GLY A 98 -1.93 5.53 -16.42
CA GLY A 98 -1.08 6.61 -16.96
C GLY A 98 0.39 6.45 -16.60
N PRO A 99 1.25 7.29 -17.16
CA PRO A 99 2.69 7.22 -16.91
C PRO A 99 2.98 7.38 -15.41
N TYR A 100 3.87 6.53 -14.92
CA TYR A 100 4.40 6.58 -13.56
C TYR A 100 5.92 6.50 -13.61
N PRO A 101 6.62 7.65 -13.66
CA PRO A 101 8.07 7.70 -13.87
C PRO A 101 8.91 6.81 -12.96
N PRO A 102 8.57 6.63 -11.66
CA PRO A 102 9.32 5.72 -10.80
C PRO A 102 9.33 4.26 -11.28
N ALA A 103 8.32 3.81 -12.04
CA ALA A 103 8.25 2.46 -12.58
C ALA A 103 8.90 2.31 -13.96
N GLY A 104 9.32 3.41 -14.56
CA GLY A 104 9.89 3.46 -15.90
C GLY A 104 8.85 3.50 -17.04
N PRO A 105 9.28 3.83 -18.25
CA PRO A 105 8.39 4.15 -19.39
C PRO A 105 7.59 2.96 -19.91
N ASP A 106 8.02 1.73 -19.62
CA ASP A 106 7.46 0.51 -20.17
C ASP A 106 6.80 -0.39 -19.10
N SER A 107 6.58 0.12 -17.89
CA SER A 107 6.01 -0.66 -16.79
C SER A 107 4.66 -1.29 -17.12
N GLN A 108 3.82 -0.60 -17.86
CA GLN A 108 2.51 -1.10 -18.30
C GLN A 108 2.61 -2.34 -19.21
N LYS A 109 3.67 -2.47 -20.01
CA LYS A 109 3.92 -3.65 -20.87
C LYS A 109 4.22 -4.91 -20.07
N SER A 110 4.58 -4.76 -18.80
CA SER A 110 4.86 -5.87 -17.87
C SER A 110 3.62 -6.37 -17.15
N ILE A 111 2.46 -5.74 -17.33
CA ILE A 111 1.21 -6.19 -16.73
C ILE A 111 0.80 -7.52 -17.36
N SER A 112 0.68 -8.55 -16.51
CA SER A 112 0.22 -9.87 -16.92
C SER A 112 -0.87 -10.38 -15.99
N GLY A 113 -2.06 -10.63 -16.56
CA GLY A 113 -3.18 -11.24 -15.83
C GLY A 113 -3.17 -12.78 -15.83
N GLU A 114 -2.09 -13.44 -16.23
CA GLU A 114 -2.05 -14.91 -16.36
C GLU A 114 -2.06 -15.65 -15.02
N VAL A 115 -1.47 -15.06 -13.98
CA VAL A 115 -1.43 -15.64 -12.64
C VAL A 115 -2.22 -14.77 -11.68
N THR A 116 -1.78 -13.52 -11.51
CA THR A 116 -2.41 -12.53 -10.63
C THR A 116 -3.22 -11.55 -11.47
N ARG A 117 -4.49 -11.37 -11.15
CA ARG A 117 -5.39 -10.50 -11.90
C ARG A 117 -5.42 -9.08 -11.36
N ALA A 118 -5.50 -8.95 -10.02
CA ALA A 118 -5.58 -7.65 -9.34
C ALA A 118 -5.14 -7.75 -7.88
N LEU A 119 -4.68 -6.65 -7.31
CA LEU A 119 -4.72 -6.41 -5.87
C LEU A 119 -6.11 -5.81 -5.56
N VAL A 120 -6.88 -6.43 -4.67
CA VAL A 120 -8.27 -6.04 -4.39
C VAL A 120 -8.51 -5.59 -2.96
N GLY A 121 -7.53 -5.76 -2.08
CA GLY A 121 -7.68 -5.33 -0.69
C GLY A 121 -6.36 -5.15 0.04
N VAL A 122 -6.36 -4.19 0.96
CA VAL A 122 -5.27 -3.91 1.90
C VAL A 122 -5.82 -4.08 3.32
N GLU A 123 -5.18 -4.91 4.13
CA GLU A 123 -5.54 -5.11 5.52
C GLU A 123 -4.70 -4.21 6.42
N MET A 124 -5.38 -3.38 7.21
CA MET A 124 -4.80 -2.50 8.22
C MET A 124 -5.21 -3.02 9.59
N GLN A 125 -4.27 -3.48 10.39
CA GLN A 125 -4.60 -3.88 11.76
C GLN A 125 -4.33 -2.77 12.77
N SER A 126 -5.13 -2.74 13.84
CA SER A 126 -4.99 -1.77 14.94
C SER A 126 -5.61 -2.32 16.22
N PRO A 127 -5.12 -1.92 17.41
CA PRO A 127 -5.88 -2.05 18.66
C PRO A 127 -7.23 -1.33 18.62
N GLU A 128 -7.36 -0.29 17.78
CA GLU A 128 -8.56 0.53 17.58
C GLU A 128 -8.89 0.66 16.09
N PRO A 129 -9.42 -0.39 15.42
CA PRO A 129 -9.64 -0.39 13.97
C PRO A 129 -10.52 0.77 13.48
N GLN A 130 -11.59 1.09 14.22
CA GLN A 130 -12.48 2.20 13.89
C GLN A 130 -11.73 3.53 13.90
N GLY A 131 -10.96 3.80 14.97
CA GLY A 131 -10.19 5.04 15.08
C GLY A 131 -9.09 5.17 14.04
N LEU A 132 -8.45 4.05 13.62
CA LEU A 132 -7.49 4.06 12.54
C LEU A 132 -8.17 4.31 11.18
N ALA A 133 -9.32 3.68 10.93
CA ALA A 133 -10.10 3.90 9.70
C ALA A 133 -10.57 5.35 9.57
N GLU A 134 -11.09 5.95 10.64
CA GLU A 134 -11.50 7.36 10.66
C GLU A 134 -10.32 8.31 10.44
N HIS A 135 -9.16 8.00 11.03
CA HIS A 135 -7.96 8.79 10.84
C HIS A 135 -7.51 8.76 9.37
N TRP A 136 -7.38 7.58 8.77
CA TRP A 136 -7.02 7.42 7.36
C TRP A 136 -8.07 8.02 6.43
N GLY A 137 -9.36 7.75 6.71
CA GLY A 137 -10.47 8.30 5.93
C GLY A 137 -10.46 9.83 5.87
N ARG A 138 -10.16 10.50 6.98
CA ARG A 138 -10.00 11.97 7.02
C ARG A 138 -8.80 12.44 6.21
N ILE A 139 -7.64 11.77 6.32
CA ILE A 139 -6.42 12.15 5.57
C ILE A 139 -6.64 12.01 4.07
N ILE A 140 -7.20 10.89 3.61
CA ILE A 140 -7.38 10.62 2.18
C ILE A 140 -8.70 11.16 1.62
N GLY A 141 -9.59 11.71 2.47
CA GLY A 141 -10.86 12.32 2.06
C GLY A 141 -11.93 11.30 1.65
N ILE A 142 -11.95 10.10 2.27
CA ILE A 142 -12.91 9.03 1.98
C ILE A 142 -13.70 8.69 3.24
N ALA A 143 -15.01 8.56 3.12
CA ALA A 143 -15.88 8.17 4.23
C ALA A 143 -15.66 6.70 4.62
N VAL A 144 -15.64 6.45 5.93
CA VAL A 144 -15.60 5.09 6.47
C VAL A 144 -16.96 4.41 6.23
N THR A 145 -16.91 3.20 5.69
CA THR A 145 -18.06 2.30 5.53
C THR A 145 -17.85 1.03 6.34
N ARG A 146 -18.76 0.06 6.23
CA ARG A 146 -18.63 -1.26 6.83
C ARG A 146 -18.67 -2.33 5.75
N ASN A 147 -17.77 -3.31 5.84
CA ASN A 147 -17.80 -4.47 4.97
C ASN A 147 -18.83 -5.50 5.47
N GLN A 148 -18.98 -6.63 4.76
CA GLN A 148 -19.92 -7.70 5.10
C GLN A 148 -19.63 -8.38 6.46
N ARG A 149 -18.45 -8.19 7.03
CA ARG A 149 -18.06 -8.71 8.36
C ARG A 149 -18.20 -7.67 9.47
N ASP A 150 -18.86 -6.53 9.15
CA ASP A 150 -19.00 -5.38 10.04
C ASP A 150 -17.67 -4.73 10.46
N GLU A 151 -16.60 -4.93 9.68
CA GLU A 151 -15.32 -4.28 9.87
C GLU A 151 -15.30 -2.90 9.19
N PRO A 152 -14.63 -1.87 9.77
CA PRO A 152 -14.45 -0.58 9.10
C PRO A 152 -13.70 -0.75 7.78
N GLU A 153 -14.14 -0.01 6.76
CA GLU A 153 -13.61 -0.10 5.39
C GLU A 153 -13.53 1.28 4.75
N LEU A 154 -12.49 1.51 3.95
CA LEU A 154 -12.40 2.63 3.02
C LEU A 154 -12.40 2.08 1.61
N LYS A 155 -13.41 2.47 0.83
CA LYS A 155 -13.57 2.03 -0.57
C LYS A 155 -12.81 2.94 -1.52
N LEU A 156 -11.84 2.38 -2.23
CA LEU A 156 -11.10 3.07 -3.26
C LEU A 156 -11.41 2.46 -4.64
N PRO A 157 -11.11 3.16 -5.73
CA PRO A 157 -11.47 2.68 -7.08
C PRO A 157 -10.87 1.31 -7.45
N ASN A 158 -9.71 0.96 -6.92
CA ASN A 158 -8.97 -0.24 -7.34
C ASN A 158 -8.68 -1.24 -6.21
N ALA A 159 -8.69 -0.84 -4.93
CA ALA A 159 -8.53 -1.78 -3.81
C ALA A 159 -9.13 -1.19 -2.53
N ASP A 160 -9.86 -1.98 -1.77
CA ASP A 160 -10.47 -1.55 -0.51
C ASP A 160 -9.48 -1.71 0.65
N PHE A 161 -9.48 -0.76 1.59
CA PHE A 161 -8.75 -0.87 2.85
C PHE A 161 -9.69 -1.40 3.94
N HIS A 162 -9.34 -2.53 4.54
CA HIS A 162 -10.09 -3.16 5.63
C HIS A 162 -9.34 -2.99 6.93
N PHE A 163 -10.04 -2.56 7.98
CA PHE A 163 -9.43 -2.31 9.28
C PHE A 163 -9.86 -3.37 10.29
N VAL A 164 -8.90 -4.14 10.78
CA VAL A 164 -9.13 -5.30 11.65
C VAL A 164 -8.48 -5.14 13.01
N LYS A 165 -8.98 -5.87 14.01
CA LYS A 165 -8.40 -5.92 15.35
C LYS A 165 -7.01 -6.57 15.31
N GLY A 166 -6.02 -5.91 15.91
CA GLY A 166 -4.66 -6.40 16.04
C GLY A 166 -3.92 -5.75 17.19
N ALA A 167 -2.72 -6.26 17.49
CA ALA A 167 -1.93 -5.80 18.64
C ALA A 167 -1.26 -4.44 18.43
N ALA A 168 -1.07 -4.02 17.20
CA ALA A 168 -0.39 -2.77 16.83
C ALA A 168 -0.95 -2.23 15.51
N ASP A 169 -0.70 -0.95 15.25
CA ASP A 169 -1.03 -0.31 13.97
C ASP A 169 -0.03 -0.77 12.92
N LEU A 170 -0.49 -1.56 11.94
CA LEU A 170 0.32 -2.09 10.84
C LEU A 170 -0.54 -2.24 9.58
N MET A 171 0.06 -2.06 8.41
CA MET A 171 -0.45 -2.60 7.15
C MET A 171 -0.10 -4.09 7.13
N SER A 172 -1.03 -4.94 7.54
CA SER A 172 -0.77 -6.35 7.87
C SER A 172 -0.94 -7.32 6.73
N GLY A 173 -1.70 -6.95 5.69
CA GLY A 173 -1.99 -7.87 4.60
C GLY A 173 -2.40 -7.21 3.30
N LEU A 174 -2.24 -7.98 2.22
CA LEU A 174 -2.65 -7.66 0.87
C LEU A 174 -3.49 -8.81 0.32
N THR A 175 -4.61 -8.51 -0.34
CA THR A 175 -5.49 -9.51 -0.94
C THR A 175 -5.40 -9.44 -2.47
N PHE A 176 -5.01 -10.54 -3.08
CA PHE A 176 -4.86 -10.65 -4.53
C PHE A 176 -5.92 -11.56 -5.12
N ARG A 177 -6.55 -11.12 -6.19
CA ARG A 177 -7.34 -11.96 -7.06
C ARG A 177 -6.42 -12.70 -8.02
N VAL A 178 -6.51 -14.03 -8.01
CA VAL A 178 -5.64 -14.90 -8.82
C VAL A 178 -6.47 -15.89 -9.65
N ARG A 179 -5.91 -16.38 -10.76
CA ARG A 179 -6.59 -17.38 -11.60
C ARG A 179 -6.66 -18.76 -10.97
N ASN A 180 -5.63 -19.14 -10.22
CA ASN A 180 -5.52 -20.45 -9.60
C ASN A 180 -4.81 -20.36 -8.26
N ILE A 181 -5.59 -20.40 -7.20
CA ILE A 181 -5.10 -20.28 -5.82
C ILE A 181 -4.13 -21.41 -5.48
N ALA A 182 -4.46 -22.68 -5.84
CA ALA A 182 -3.63 -23.84 -5.52
C ALA A 182 -2.24 -23.68 -6.14
N ARG A 183 -2.15 -23.33 -7.42
CA ARG A 183 -0.87 -23.13 -8.12
C ARG A 183 -0.03 -22.02 -7.48
N VAL A 184 -0.64 -20.93 -7.02
CA VAL A 184 0.10 -19.84 -6.35
C VAL A 184 0.59 -20.30 -4.98
N CYS A 185 -0.25 -21.03 -4.21
CA CYS A 185 0.12 -21.62 -2.94
C CYS A 185 1.29 -22.61 -3.07
N GLU A 186 1.22 -23.50 -4.04
CA GLU A 186 2.30 -24.47 -4.36
C GLU A 186 3.61 -23.74 -4.71
N SER A 187 3.51 -22.71 -5.54
CA SER A 187 4.67 -21.89 -5.92
C SER A 187 5.29 -21.14 -4.74
N ALA A 188 4.47 -20.62 -3.82
CA ALA A 188 4.93 -19.98 -2.60
C ALA A 188 5.61 -20.98 -1.66
N ALA A 189 5.01 -22.15 -1.45
CA ALA A 189 5.56 -23.21 -0.64
C ALA A 189 6.91 -23.71 -1.18
N ALA A 190 7.02 -23.91 -2.50
CA ALA A 190 8.27 -24.31 -3.17
C ALA A 190 9.41 -23.29 -3.00
N ARG A 191 9.08 -22.04 -2.67
CA ARG A 191 10.03 -20.96 -2.36
C ARG A 191 10.24 -20.72 -0.86
N GLY A 192 9.77 -21.65 -0.03
CA GLY A 192 9.99 -21.62 1.42
C GLY A 192 8.97 -20.78 2.21
N CYS A 193 7.90 -20.29 1.59
CA CYS A 193 6.86 -19.60 2.33
C CYS A 193 5.97 -20.62 3.08
N THR A 194 5.62 -20.27 4.33
CA THR A 194 4.57 -21.03 5.05
C THR A 194 3.21 -20.65 4.47
N VAL A 195 2.49 -21.63 3.94
CA VAL A 195 1.16 -21.45 3.33
C VAL A 195 0.09 -22.03 4.24
N ALA A 196 -0.95 -21.25 4.53
CA ALA A 196 -2.14 -21.70 5.27
C ALA A 196 -3.37 -20.89 4.82
N ASN A 197 -4.55 -21.52 4.72
CA ASN A 197 -5.82 -20.86 4.44
C ASN A 197 -5.78 -19.92 3.21
N ASN A 198 -5.20 -20.38 2.11
CA ASN A 198 -5.00 -19.60 0.88
C ASN A 198 -4.20 -18.30 1.12
N ALA A 199 -3.27 -18.31 2.06
CA ALA A 199 -2.40 -17.18 2.36
C ALA A 199 -0.98 -17.64 2.66
N PHE A 200 -0.02 -16.72 2.45
CA PHE A 200 1.38 -16.89 2.82
C PHE A 200 1.96 -15.56 3.30
N ARG A 201 3.10 -15.61 4.00
CA ARG A 201 3.81 -14.41 4.44
C ARG A 201 5.06 -14.17 3.59
N LEU A 202 5.23 -12.91 3.18
CA LEU A 202 6.41 -12.46 2.47
C LEU A 202 6.70 -11.00 2.86
N GLY A 203 7.96 -10.65 3.12
CA GLY A 203 8.36 -9.28 3.46
C GLY A 203 7.61 -8.67 4.67
N GLY A 204 7.22 -9.51 5.64
CA GLY A 204 6.49 -9.04 6.83
C GLY A 204 4.98 -8.83 6.65
N VAL A 205 4.45 -9.06 5.45
CA VAL A 205 3.04 -8.87 5.08
C VAL A 205 2.39 -10.22 4.75
N THR A 206 1.11 -10.38 5.05
CA THR A 206 0.32 -11.55 4.67
C THR A 206 -0.29 -11.34 3.28
N PHE A 207 0.00 -12.24 2.36
CA PHE A 207 -0.59 -12.28 1.01
C PHE A 207 -1.77 -13.25 1.05
N ARG A 208 -2.99 -12.74 0.91
CA ARG A 208 -4.23 -13.53 0.84
C ARG A 208 -4.66 -13.70 -0.61
N LEU A 209 -5.15 -14.88 -0.96
CA LEU A 209 -5.53 -15.22 -2.33
C LEU A 209 -7.04 -15.47 -2.41
N VAL A 210 -7.68 -14.81 -3.40
CA VAL A 210 -9.07 -15.01 -3.77
C VAL A 210 -9.19 -15.33 -5.26
N ALA A 211 -10.31 -15.94 -5.67
CA ALA A 211 -10.59 -16.28 -7.06
C ALA A 211 -11.04 -15.08 -7.89
#